data_a2e5b44b5c3ebde295848b7cd27f669e
#
_entry.id   a2e5b44b5c3ebde295848b7cd27f669e
#
_cell.length_a   1.000
_cell.length_b   1.000
_cell.length_c   1.000
_cell.angle_alpha   90.00
_cell.angle_beta   90.00
_cell.angle_gamma   90.00
#
_symmetry.space_group_name_H-M   'P 1'
#
loop_
_entity.id
_entity.type
_entity.pdbx_description
1 polymer ?
#
loop_
_entity_poly.entity_id
_entity_poly.type
_entity_poly.pdbx_seq_one_letter_code
_entity_poly.pdbx_strand_id
1 'polypeptide(L)'
;GIKGYIWFIMDAVSRSILGYQVSDNRGVGPCILAMRMAFRKLKQLPENFRFIADGYSAYPLAAQQFFHQFGEKFRFDITQVIGLTNEDEVSKEFRPFKQMIERLNRTFKASYRITCGYDNYEGANYNVALWVAYYNFLRPHQHNSYRVLNKVEHLENADNMPGKWQLLIFLGQQTILQMQKSQSEGKACSKIQSRR
;
A
#
# COMPACT_ATOMS: atom_id res chain seq x y z
N GLY A 1 6.13 2.22 -25.31
CA GLY A 1 5.98 1.59 -23.99
C GLY A 1 4.52 1.59 -23.54
N ILE A 2 4.17 0.67 -22.67
CA ILE A 2 2.82 0.56 -22.11
C ILE A 2 2.62 1.67 -21.09
N LYS A 3 1.51 2.41 -21.21
CA LYS A 3 1.14 3.42 -20.22
C LYS A 3 0.50 2.73 -19.01
N GLY A 4 1.14 2.83 -17.84
CA GLY A 4 0.62 2.28 -16.60
C GLY A 4 0.40 3.34 -15.53
N TYR A 5 -0.42 3.02 -14.55
CA TYR A 5 -0.72 3.84 -13.39
C TYR A 5 -0.41 3.07 -12.12
N ILE A 6 0.07 3.78 -11.11
CA ILE A 6 0.35 3.23 -9.80
C ILE A 6 -0.43 4.01 -8.77
N TRP A 7 -1.17 3.29 -7.95
CA TRP A 7 -1.87 3.81 -6.78
C TRP A 7 -1.06 3.50 -5.54
N PHE A 8 -0.81 4.50 -4.70
CA PHE A 8 -0.20 4.31 -3.39
C PHE A 8 -1.13 4.83 -2.31
N ILE A 9 -1.30 4.04 -1.25
CA ILE A 9 -1.97 4.44 -0.02
C ILE A 9 -0.94 4.37 1.10
N MET A 10 -0.74 5.49 1.77
CA MET A 10 0.27 5.65 2.82
C MET A 10 -0.40 6.04 4.12
N ASP A 11 0.08 5.49 5.22
CA ASP A 11 -0.26 5.96 6.54
C ASP A 11 0.47 7.28 6.85
N ALA A 12 -0.27 8.29 7.27
CA ALA A 12 0.25 9.62 7.50
C ALA A 12 1.17 9.70 8.75
N VAL A 13 0.96 8.81 9.72
CA VAL A 13 1.73 8.78 10.97
C VAL A 13 3.05 8.06 10.78
N SER A 14 3.00 6.78 10.39
CA SER A 14 4.20 5.96 10.17
C SER A 14 4.91 6.26 8.86
N ARG A 15 4.21 6.89 7.91
CA ARG A 15 4.63 7.10 6.52
C ARG A 15 4.90 5.82 5.74
N SER A 16 4.46 4.67 6.24
CA SER A 16 4.57 3.40 5.55
C SER A 16 3.51 3.26 4.46
N ILE A 17 3.85 2.57 3.38
CA ILE A 17 2.91 2.24 2.30
C ILE A 17 2.07 1.06 2.78
N LEU A 18 0.77 1.28 2.93
CA LEU A 18 -0.19 0.28 3.38
C LEU A 18 -0.79 -0.51 2.22
N GLY A 19 -0.95 0.14 1.07
CA GLY A 19 -1.52 -0.48 -0.11
C GLY A 19 -0.97 0.14 -1.39
N TYR A 20 -0.90 -0.67 -2.44
CA TYR A 20 -0.55 -0.24 -3.78
C TYR A 20 -1.25 -1.09 -4.83
N GLN A 21 -1.41 -0.53 -6.03
CA GLN A 21 -1.94 -1.25 -7.19
C GLN A 21 -1.30 -0.69 -8.46
N VAL A 22 -0.80 -1.58 -9.30
CA VAL A 22 -0.40 -1.26 -10.67
C VAL A 22 -1.55 -1.60 -11.61
N SER A 23 -1.88 -0.71 -12.55
CA SER A 23 -2.99 -0.93 -13.48
C SER A 23 -2.76 -0.22 -14.82
N ASP A 24 -3.49 -0.64 -15.82
CA ASP A 24 -3.54 -0.04 -17.15
C ASP A 24 -4.46 1.19 -17.21
N ASN A 25 -5.28 1.39 -16.20
CA ASN A 25 -6.23 2.49 -16.13
C ASN A 25 -6.27 3.17 -14.77
N ARG A 26 -6.84 4.36 -14.71
CA ARG A 26 -7.06 5.13 -13.48
C ARG A 26 -8.49 4.97 -12.95
N GLY A 27 -9.15 3.85 -13.22
CA GLY A 27 -10.52 3.62 -12.81
C GLY A 27 -10.71 3.37 -11.31
N VAL A 28 -11.98 3.21 -10.93
CA VAL A 28 -12.41 2.94 -9.56
C VAL A 28 -11.92 1.57 -9.07
N GLY A 29 -11.92 0.56 -9.96
CA GLY A 29 -11.49 -0.80 -9.63
C GLY A 29 -10.09 -0.89 -9.03
N PRO A 30 -9.04 -0.38 -9.71
CA PRO A 30 -7.68 -0.34 -9.16
C PRO A 30 -7.57 0.42 -7.83
N CYS A 31 -8.32 1.51 -7.66
CA CYS A 31 -8.39 2.25 -6.42
C CYS A 31 -8.92 1.38 -5.27
N ILE A 32 -10.01 0.63 -5.51
CA ILE A 32 -10.57 -0.31 -4.52
C ILE A 32 -9.58 -1.41 -4.17
N LEU A 33 -8.84 -1.94 -5.13
CA LEU A 33 -7.83 -2.97 -4.87
C LEU A 33 -6.71 -2.45 -3.95
N ALA A 34 -6.24 -1.22 -4.19
CA ALA A 34 -5.28 -0.57 -3.31
C ALA A 34 -5.85 -0.36 -1.89
N MET A 35 -7.11 0.08 -1.77
CA MET A 35 -7.81 0.22 -0.48
C MET A 35 -7.96 -1.11 0.24
N ARG A 36 -8.35 -2.18 -0.45
CA ARG A 36 -8.44 -3.54 0.12
C ARG A 36 -7.10 -4.00 0.69
N MET A 37 -6.01 -3.74 -0.04
CA MET A 37 -4.67 -4.06 0.45
C MET A 37 -4.34 -3.25 1.71
N ALA A 38 -4.62 -1.95 1.72
CA ALA A 38 -4.34 -1.07 2.85
C ALA A 38 -5.14 -1.45 4.11
N PHE A 39 -6.40 -1.85 3.95
CA PHE A 39 -7.30 -2.13 5.07
C PHE A 39 -7.40 -3.62 5.44
N ARG A 40 -6.69 -4.51 4.75
CA ARG A 40 -6.81 -5.97 4.90
C ARG A 40 -6.64 -6.49 6.32
N LYS A 41 -5.91 -5.78 7.18
CA LYS A 41 -5.67 -6.17 8.57
C LYS A 41 -6.66 -5.54 9.56
N LEU A 42 -7.48 -4.61 9.10
CA LEU A 42 -8.44 -3.92 9.94
C LEU A 42 -9.75 -4.71 10.01
N LYS A 43 -10.31 -4.85 11.21
CA LYS A 43 -11.67 -5.38 11.43
C LYS A 43 -12.72 -4.29 11.23
N GLN A 44 -12.34 -3.06 11.47
CA GLN A 44 -13.12 -1.83 11.29
C GLN A 44 -12.17 -0.64 11.15
N LEU A 45 -12.65 0.46 10.61
CA LEU A 45 -11.88 1.70 10.59
C LEU A 45 -11.87 2.35 11.98
N PRO A 46 -10.76 3.01 12.39
CA PRO A 46 -10.72 3.81 13.61
C PRO A 46 -11.77 4.94 13.58
N GLU A 47 -12.28 5.36 14.75
CA GLU A 47 -13.28 6.43 14.85
C GLU A 47 -12.80 7.75 14.23
N ASN A 48 -11.52 8.09 14.37
CA ASN A 48 -10.92 9.29 13.81
C ASN A 48 -10.26 9.06 12.45
N PHE A 49 -10.73 8.07 11.70
CA PHE A 49 -10.16 7.77 10.39
C PHE A 49 -10.45 8.88 9.40
N ARG A 50 -9.42 9.34 8.71
CA ARG A 50 -9.50 10.32 7.61
C ARG A 50 -8.74 9.82 6.40
N PHE A 51 -9.39 9.88 5.24
CA PHE A 51 -8.75 9.55 3.96
C PHE A 51 -8.55 10.84 3.16
N ILE A 52 -7.30 11.18 2.89
CA ILE A 52 -6.94 12.41 2.18
C ILE A 52 -6.46 12.02 0.78
N ALA A 53 -7.02 12.64 -0.24
CA ALA A 53 -6.69 12.38 -1.63
C ALA A 53 -6.58 13.68 -2.44
N ASP A 54 -6.08 13.59 -3.66
CA ASP A 54 -6.19 14.67 -4.65
C ASP A 54 -7.65 14.77 -5.18
N GLY A 55 -7.91 15.76 -6.03
CA GLY A 55 -9.24 16.01 -6.60
C GLY A 55 -9.74 14.98 -7.62
N TYR A 56 -9.10 13.80 -7.72
CA TYR A 56 -9.51 12.80 -8.70
C TYR A 56 -10.80 12.09 -8.32
N SER A 57 -11.76 12.05 -9.24
CA SER A 57 -13.14 11.57 -8.99
C SER A 57 -13.27 10.08 -8.67
N ALA A 58 -12.27 9.27 -8.96
CA ALA A 58 -12.30 7.85 -8.64
C ALA A 58 -12.30 7.56 -7.13
N TYR A 59 -11.71 8.44 -6.30
CA TYR A 59 -11.64 8.20 -4.86
C TYR A 59 -13.01 8.19 -4.16
N PRO A 60 -13.88 9.20 -4.32
CA PRO A 60 -15.22 9.17 -3.72
C PRO A 60 -16.06 7.98 -4.19
N LEU A 61 -15.99 7.65 -5.49
CA LEU A 61 -16.71 6.50 -6.03
C LEU A 61 -16.18 5.17 -5.47
N ALA A 62 -14.85 5.07 -5.29
CA ALA A 62 -14.25 3.90 -4.67
C ALA A 62 -14.66 3.76 -3.21
N ALA A 63 -14.73 4.85 -2.45
CA ALA A 63 -15.18 4.84 -1.05
C ALA A 63 -16.63 4.37 -0.93
N GLN A 64 -17.54 4.86 -1.80
CA GLN A 64 -18.94 4.41 -1.84
C GLN A 64 -19.03 2.91 -2.16
N GLN A 65 -18.34 2.43 -3.19
CA GLN A 65 -18.35 1.00 -3.54
C GLN A 65 -17.70 0.14 -2.46
N PHE A 66 -16.67 0.63 -1.80
CA PHE A 66 -16.03 -0.05 -0.69
C PHE A 66 -17.00 -0.19 0.50
N PHE A 67 -17.73 0.88 0.84
CA PHE A 67 -18.78 0.84 1.84
C PHE A 67 -19.88 -0.18 1.50
N HIS A 68 -20.37 -0.19 0.27
CA HIS A 68 -21.38 -1.18 -0.17
C HIS A 68 -20.90 -2.63 -0.07
N GLN A 69 -19.61 -2.88 -0.26
CA GLN A 69 -19.05 -4.24 -0.19
C GLN A 69 -18.75 -4.71 1.24
N PHE A 70 -18.35 -3.81 2.14
CA PHE A 70 -17.83 -4.15 3.47
C PHE A 70 -18.68 -3.63 4.63
N GLY A 71 -19.71 -2.83 4.36
CA GLY A 71 -20.69 -2.32 5.32
C GLY A 71 -20.19 -1.13 6.15
N GLU A 72 -20.99 -0.74 7.15
CA GLU A 72 -20.81 0.46 7.98
C GLU A 72 -19.44 0.55 8.69
N LYS A 73 -18.85 -0.58 9.03
CA LYS A 73 -17.52 -0.63 9.69
C LYS A 73 -16.39 -0.06 8.83
N PHE A 74 -16.62 0.08 7.51
CA PHE A 74 -15.70 0.64 6.54
C PHE A 74 -16.27 1.86 5.83
N ARG A 75 -17.17 2.57 6.49
CA ARG A 75 -17.66 3.86 6.01
C ARG A 75 -16.66 4.95 6.34
N PHE A 76 -16.28 5.73 5.33
CA PHE A 76 -15.41 6.89 5.49
C PHE A 76 -15.64 7.92 4.40
N ASP A 77 -15.39 9.17 4.74
CA ASP A 77 -15.41 10.27 3.80
C ASP A 77 -14.00 10.58 3.30
N ILE A 78 -13.94 11.09 2.08
CA ILE A 78 -12.67 11.49 1.48
C ILE A 78 -12.53 13.00 1.53
N THR A 79 -11.50 13.46 2.20
CA THR A 79 -11.09 14.87 2.15
C THR A 79 -10.22 15.07 0.90
N GLN A 80 -10.77 15.78 -0.08
CA GLN A 80 -10.03 16.09 -1.31
C GLN A 80 -9.29 17.42 -1.16
N VAL A 81 -7.98 17.40 -1.40
CA VAL A 81 -7.13 18.59 -1.43
C VAL A 81 -6.74 18.90 -2.86
N ILE A 82 -7.40 19.90 -3.44
CA ILE A 82 -7.21 20.30 -4.84
C ILE A 82 -6.20 21.44 -4.90
N GLY A 83 -5.14 21.25 -5.69
CA GLY A 83 -4.07 22.25 -5.85
C GLY A 83 -3.10 22.32 -4.66
N LEU A 84 -2.04 23.11 -4.82
CA LEU A 84 -1.04 23.39 -3.79
C LEU A 84 -1.13 24.82 -3.27
N THR A 85 -1.89 25.66 -3.96
CA THR A 85 -1.95 27.12 -3.77
C THR A 85 -3.27 27.60 -3.16
N ASN A 86 -4.26 26.71 -3.01
CA ASN A 86 -5.54 27.09 -2.43
C ASN A 86 -5.37 27.52 -0.97
N GLU A 87 -5.90 28.68 -0.65
CA GLU A 87 -5.76 29.31 0.67
C GLU A 87 -6.92 29.02 1.64
N ASP A 88 -7.87 28.15 1.24
CA ASP A 88 -8.94 27.73 2.13
C ASP A 88 -8.39 26.96 3.35
N GLU A 89 -9.11 27.00 4.46
CA GLU A 89 -8.66 26.41 5.74
C GLU A 89 -8.43 24.90 5.63
N VAL A 90 -9.30 24.19 4.90
CA VAL A 90 -9.19 22.74 4.68
C VAL A 90 -7.92 22.41 3.91
N SER A 91 -7.65 23.14 2.82
CA SER A 91 -6.42 22.93 2.04
C SER A 91 -5.16 23.24 2.85
N LYS A 92 -5.19 24.27 3.71
CA LYS A 92 -4.06 24.60 4.60
C LYS A 92 -3.81 23.50 5.63
N GLU A 93 -4.85 22.97 6.26
CA GLU A 93 -4.75 21.89 7.25
C GLU A 93 -4.17 20.60 6.63
N PHE A 94 -4.71 20.21 5.46
CA PHE A 94 -4.36 18.90 4.86
C PHE A 94 -3.23 18.93 3.84
N ARG A 95 -2.71 20.10 3.48
CA ARG A 95 -1.57 20.26 2.55
C ARG A 95 -0.31 19.46 2.95
N PRO A 96 0.08 19.38 4.24
CA PRO A 96 1.24 18.58 4.64
C PRO A 96 1.10 17.10 4.26
N PHE A 97 -0.09 16.54 4.37
CA PHE A 97 -0.36 15.14 4.02
C PHE A 97 -0.29 14.90 2.51
N LYS A 98 -0.81 15.84 1.71
CA LYS A 98 -0.64 15.80 0.25
C LYS A 98 0.84 15.86 -0.14
N GLN A 99 1.62 16.72 0.49
CA GLN A 99 3.06 16.81 0.24
C GLN A 99 3.80 15.51 0.59
N MET A 100 3.33 14.73 1.58
CA MET A 100 3.93 13.43 1.90
C MET A 100 3.78 12.45 0.74
N ILE A 101 2.59 12.31 0.18
CA ILE A 101 2.35 11.39 -0.96
C ILE A 101 3.05 11.89 -2.23
N GLU A 102 3.17 13.19 -2.43
CA GLU A 102 3.94 13.76 -3.55
C GLU A 102 5.44 13.45 -3.41
N ARG A 103 6.01 13.53 -2.20
CA ARG A 103 7.39 13.12 -1.93
C ARG A 103 7.59 11.63 -2.15
N LEU A 104 6.64 10.80 -1.74
CA LEU A 104 6.65 9.36 -2.02
C LEU A 104 6.71 9.12 -3.52
N ASN A 105 5.80 9.72 -4.28
CA ASN A 105 5.74 9.60 -5.74
C ASN A 105 7.04 10.08 -6.41
N ARG A 106 7.63 11.16 -5.92
CA ARG A 106 8.91 11.67 -6.42
C ARG A 106 10.05 10.68 -6.16
N THR A 107 10.08 10.09 -4.97
CA THR A 107 11.09 9.08 -4.59
C THR A 107 10.95 7.83 -5.46
N PHE A 108 9.72 7.35 -5.69
CA PHE A 108 9.47 6.24 -6.59
C PHE A 108 9.90 6.55 -8.03
N LYS A 109 9.50 7.72 -8.55
CA LYS A 109 9.87 8.15 -9.91
C LYS A 109 11.38 8.25 -10.11
N ALA A 110 12.14 8.63 -9.09
CA ALA A 110 13.60 8.67 -9.17
C ALA A 110 14.19 7.27 -9.36
N SER A 111 13.66 6.24 -8.68
CA SER A 111 14.11 4.85 -8.90
C SER A 111 13.59 4.26 -10.21
N TYR A 112 12.38 4.57 -10.61
CA TYR A 112 11.77 4.13 -11.86
C TYR A 112 12.50 4.67 -13.12
N ARG A 113 12.99 5.91 -13.08
CA ARG A 113 13.70 6.51 -14.22
C ARG A 113 14.94 5.72 -14.64
N ILE A 114 15.59 5.05 -13.71
CA ILE A 114 16.79 4.24 -13.98
C ILE A 114 16.44 2.98 -14.77
N THR A 115 15.23 2.45 -14.63
CA THR A 115 14.78 1.25 -15.35
C THR A 115 14.32 1.52 -16.78
N CYS A 116 14.26 2.79 -17.22
CA CYS A 116 13.77 3.20 -18.54
C CYS A 116 12.35 2.74 -18.87
N GLY A 117 11.55 2.36 -17.88
CA GLY A 117 10.19 1.87 -18.04
C GLY A 117 10.02 0.39 -17.75
N TYR A 118 8.85 -0.13 -18.07
CA TYR A 118 8.50 -1.54 -17.94
C TYR A 118 7.96 -2.07 -19.27
N ASP A 119 8.40 -3.25 -19.66
CA ASP A 119 7.96 -3.90 -20.90
C ASP A 119 6.56 -4.50 -20.76
N ASN A 120 6.18 -4.89 -19.54
CA ASN A 120 4.90 -5.51 -19.24
C ASN A 120 4.42 -5.21 -17.81
N TYR A 121 3.13 -5.47 -17.55
CA TYR A 121 2.51 -5.24 -16.23
C TYR A 121 3.04 -6.15 -15.13
N GLU A 122 3.42 -7.36 -15.46
CA GLU A 122 3.95 -8.32 -14.50
C GLU A 122 5.29 -7.84 -13.94
N GLY A 123 6.21 -7.43 -14.83
CA GLY A 123 7.48 -6.82 -14.43
C GLY A 123 7.28 -5.53 -13.62
N ALA A 124 6.30 -4.70 -14.00
CA ALA A 124 5.93 -3.52 -13.22
C ALA A 124 5.44 -3.88 -11.81
N ASN A 125 4.58 -4.90 -11.68
CA ASN A 125 4.08 -5.36 -10.38
C ASN A 125 5.21 -5.87 -9.48
N TYR A 126 6.11 -6.69 -10.01
CA TYR A 126 7.27 -7.19 -9.25
C TYR A 126 8.19 -6.07 -8.81
N ASN A 127 8.49 -5.11 -9.70
CA ASN A 127 9.36 -3.99 -9.35
C ASN A 127 8.72 -3.11 -8.27
N VAL A 128 7.44 -2.79 -8.40
CA VAL A 128 6.71 -1.98 -7.40
C VAL A 128 6.64 -2.72 -6.06
N ALA A 129 6.39 -4.04 -6.06
CA ALA A 129 6.39 -4.85 -4.85
C ALA A 129 7.73 -4.83 -4.12
N LEU A 130 8.83 -5.04 -4.86
CA LEU A 130 10.19 -4.97 -4.32
C LEU A 130 10.53 -3.57 -3.82
N TRP A 131 10.13 -2.54 -4.55
CA TRP A 131 10.35 -1.16 -4.15
C TRP A 131 9.58 -0.81 -2.87
N VAL A 132 8.33 -1.25 -2.73
CA VAL A 132 7.53 -1.07 -1.51
C VAL A 132 8.14 -1.81 -0.32
N ALA A 133 8.62 -3.04 -0.54
CA ALA A 133 9.33 -3.80 0.48
C ALA A 133 10.61 -3.07 0.94
N TYR A 134 11.42 -2.60 0.01
CA TYR A 134 12.58 -1.77 0.31
C TYR A 134 12.20 -0.51 1.08
N TYR A 135 11.20 0.24 0.60
CA TYR A 135 10.77 1.49 1.19
C TYR A 135 10.31 1.31 2.64
N ASN A 136 9.52 0.28 2.92
CA ASN A 136 8.93 0.05 4.24
C ASN A 136 9.88 -0.60 5.24
N PHE A 137 10.70 -1.56 4.80
CA PHE A 137 11.42 -2.47 5.70
C PHE A 137 12.94 -2.32 5.69
N LEU A 138 13.50 -1.76 4.63
CA LEU A 138 14.96 -1.73 4.46
C LEU A 138 15.53 -0.33 4.38
N ARG A 139 14.79 0.62 3.82
CA ARG A 139 15.27 1.99 3.62
C ARG A 139 15.29 2.77 4.93
N PRO A 140 16.42 3.44 5.28
CA PRO A 140 16.45 4.43 6.35
C PRO A 140 15.66 5.70 5.96
N HIS A 141 14.90 6.23 6.90
CA HIS A 141 14.11 7.45 6.69
C HIS A 141 14.50 8.56 7.66
N GLN A 142 14.84 9.73 7.12
CA GLN A 142 15.26 10.88 7.93
C GLN A 142 14.23 11.26 9.01
N HIS A 143 12.92 11.22 8.66
CA HIS A 143 11.86 11.57 9.63
C HIS A 143 11.72 10.55 10.76
N ASN A 144 12.27 9.34 10.62
CA ASN A 144 12.32 8.29 11.64
C ASN A 144 13.75 8.11 12.20
N SER A 145 14.48 9.20 12.32
CA SER A 145 15.87 9.19 12.83
C SER A 145 16.77 8.19 12.09
N TYR A 146 16.63 8.14 10.76
CA TYR A 146 17.35 7.21 9.88
C TYR A 146 17.11 5.73 10.16
N ARG A 147 15.97 5.40 10.79
CA ARG A 147 15.52 4.02 10.96
C ARG A 147 14.53 3.64 9.86
N VAL A 148 14.30 2.32 9.70
CA VAL A 148 13.27 1.78 8.82
C VAL A 148 11.87 2.13 9.34
N LEU A 149 10.86 2.21 8.45
CA LEU A 149 9.49 2.52 8.85
C LEU A 149 8.85 1.37 9.62
N ASN A 150 9.00 0.15 9.12
CA ASN A 150 8.46 -1.05 9.71
C ASN A 150 9.61 -1.95 10.18
N LYS A 151 9.77 -2.05 11.48
CA LYS A 151 10.81 -2.86 12.09
C LYS A 151 10.44 -4.35 11.99
N VAL A 152 11.39 -5.15 11.55
CA VAL A 152 11.33 -6.62 11.59
C VAL A 152 12.59 -7.08 12.32
N GLU A 153 12.43 -7.64 13.52
CA GLU A 153 13.55 -7.97 14.40
C GLU A 153 14.63 -8.83 13.76
N HIS A 154 14.20 -9.83 12.99
CA HIS A 154 15.14 -10.72 12.29
C HIS A 154 16.03 -10.00 11.26
N LEU A 155 15.60 -8.88 10.68
CA LEU A 155 16.41 -8.11 9.74
C LEU A 155 17.53 -7.32 10.43
N GLU A 156 17.45 -7.10 11.72
CA GLU A 156 18.51 -6.42 12.50
C GLU A 156 19.73 -7.31 12.70
N ASN A 157 19.58 -8.62 12.57
CA ASN A 157 20.68 -9.59 12.68
C ASN A 157 21.60 -9.59 11.47
N ALA A 158 21.25 -8.87 10.38
CA ALA A 158 22.11 -8.76 9.21
C ALA A 158 22.81 -7.39 9.18
N ASP A 159 24.12 -7.41 9.07
CA ASP A 159 24.97 -6.20 9.10
C ASP A 159 24.96 -5.42 7.78
N ASN A 160 24.55 -6.06 6.70
CA ASN A 160 24.61 -5.47 5.36
C ASN A 160 23.29 -5.62 4.60
N MET A 161 23.11 -4.80 3.57
CA MET A 161 21.87 -4.75 2.78
C MET A 161 21.59 -6.07 2.01
N PRO A 162 22.55 -6.74 1.37
CA PRO A 162 22.32 -8.06 0.75
C PRO A 162 21.79 -9.09 1.73
N GLY A 163 22.37 -9.17 2.94
CA GLY A 163 21.89 -10.08 3.99
C GLY A 163 20.47 -9.76 4.44
N LYS A 164 20.12 -8.47 4.59
CA LYS A 164 18.73 -8.05 4.89
C LYS A 164 17.75 -8.48 3.80
N TRP A 165 18.11 -8.34 2.53
CA TRP A 165 17.29 -8.81 1.43
C TRP A 165 17.11 -10.34 1.45
N GLN A 166 18.16 -11.10 1.68
CA GLN A 166 18.09 -12.57 1.78
C GLN A 166 17.13 -13.00 2.91
N LEU A 167 17.25 -12.39 4.08
CA LEU A 167 16.35 -12.65 5.20
C LEU A 167 14.91 -12.25 4.90
N LEU A 168 14.67 -11.12 4.27
CA LEU A 168 13.32 -10.67 3.91
C LEU A 168 12.67 -11.64 2.91
N ILE A 169 13.40 -12.10 1.91
CA ILE A 169 12.95 -13.11 0.93
C ILE A 169 12.63 -14.42 1.64
N PHE A 170 13.51 -14.88 2.51
CA PHE A 170 13.31 -16.11 3.28
C PHE A 170 12.05 -16.04 4.16
N LEU A 171 11.85 -14.95 4.90
CA LEU A 171 10.65 -14.72 5.72
C LEU A 171 9.39 -14.68 4.87
N GLY A 172 9.44 -14.06 3.69
CA GLY A 172 8.36 -14.06 2.72
C GLY A 172 7.98 -15.47 2.26
N GLN A 173 8.97 -16.28 1.92
CA GLN A 173 8.77 -17.68 1.52
C GLN A 173 8.14 -18.51 2.66
N GLN A 174 8.62 -18.37 3.90
CA GLN A 174 8.04 -19.04 5.05
C GLN A 174 6.57 -18.64 5.27
N THR A 175 6.25 -17.37 5.12
CA THR A 175 4.87 -16.87 5.25
C THR A 175 3.97 -17.47 4.17
N ILE A 176 4.41 -17.56 2.92
CA ILE A 176 3.65 -18.19 1.84
C ILE A 176 3.39 -19.68 2.14
N LEU A 177 4.41 -20.40 2.57
CA LEU A 177 4.26 -21.82 2.93
C LEU A 177 3.26 -22.04 4.08
N GLN A 178 3.29 -21.19 5.10
CA GLN A 178 2.32 -21.23 6.20
C GLN A 178 0.89 -20.95 5.70
N MET A 179 0.70 -19.94 4.85
CA MET A 179 -0.61 -19.62 4.27
C MET A 179 -1.16 -20.79 3.43
N GLN A 180 -0.32 -21.46 2.65
CA GLN A 180 -0.71 -22.62 1.85
C GLN A 180 -1.13 -23.81 2.73
N LYS A 181 -0.39 -24.08 3.82
CA LYS A 181 -0.76 -25.13 4.79
C LYS A 181 -2.12 -24.86 5.43
N SER A 182 -2.34 -23.63 5.91
CA SER A 182 -3.62 -23.25 6.53
C SER A 182 -4.80 -23.36 5.56
N GLN A 183 -4.60 -23.05 4.27
CA GLN A 183 -5.64 -23.21 3.26
C GLN A 183 -5.94 -24.69 2.95
N SER A 184 -4.94 -25.56 2.96
CA SER A 184 -5.13 -27.00 2.73
C SER A 184 -5.87 -27.66 3.89
N GLU A 185 -5.54 -27.28 5.12
CA GLU A 185 -6.22 -27.77 6.35
C GLU A 185 -7.67 -27.30 6.41
N GLY A 186 -7.96 -26.03 6.08
CA GLY A 186 -9.32 -25.50 6.00
C GLY A 186 -10.20 -26.22 4.97
N LYS A 187 -9.64 -26.57 3.80
CA LYS A 187 -10.33 -27.34 2.76
C LYS A 187 -10.56 -28.81 3.18
N ALA A 188 -9.68 -29.39 3.95
CA ALA A 188 -9.83 -30.74 4.46
C ALA A 188 -10.96 -30.81 5.51
N CYS A 189 -11.03 -29.84 6.41
CA CYS A 189 -12.07 -29.75 7.44
C CYS A 189 -13.47 -29.52 6.84
N SER A 190 -13.61 -28.68 5.83
CA SER A 190 -14.89 -28.44 5.14
C SER A 190 -15.42 -29.65 4.38
N LYS A 191 -14.54 -30.50 3.82
CA LYS A 191 -14.92 -31.76 3.16
C LYS A 191 -15.40 -32.82 4.13
N ILE A 192 -14.95 -32.80 5.38
CA ILE A 192 -15.40 -33.76 6.41
C ILE A 192 -16.80 -33.38 6.94
N GLN A 193 -17.07 -32.07 7.06
CA GLN A 193 -18.38 -31.56 7.49
C GLN A 193 -19.49 -31.73 6.44
N SER A 194 -19.15 -31.74 5.13
CA SER A 194 -20.12 -31.95 4.06
C SER A 194 -20.46 -33.44 3.79
N ARG A 195 -19.82 -34.39 4.51
CA ARG A 195 -20.08 -35.85 4.41
C ARG A 195 -20.83 -36.41 5.61
N ARG A 196 -21.27 -35.58 6.53
CA ARG A 196 -22.20 -35.90 7.63
C ARG A 196 -23.56 -35.27 7.36
#